data_982b13758eb71f6687c2418ffc69040c
#
_entry.id   982b13758eb71f6687c2418ffc69040c
#
_cell.length_a   1.000
_cell.length_b   1.000
_cell.length_c   1.000
_cell.angle_alpha   90.00
_cell.angle_beta   90.00
_cell.angle_gamma   90.00
#
_symmetry.space_group_name_H-M   'P 1'
#
loop_
_entity.id
_entity.type
_entity.pdbx_description
1 polymer ?
#
loop_
_entity_poly.entity_id
_entity_poly.type
_entity_poly.pdbx_seq_one_letter_code
_entity_poly.pdbx_strand_id
1 'polypeptide(L)' 'MIKLSECKFGDKLKTRDGRMALFLQRSSVVKYAFSCAIESGAAICMPLYYIHGRRCFYSEHELTELDIVGKWEEEE' A
#
# COMPACT_ATOMS: atom_id res chain seq x y z
N MET A 1 -12.57 -1.72 -6.20
CA MET A 1 -11.26 -2.34 -5.90
C MET A 1 -10.16 -1.44 -6.41
N ILE A 2 -9.12 -1.22 -5.62
CA ILE A 2 -8.03 -0.33 -5.99
C ILE A 2 -7.08 -1.03 -6.97
N LYS A 3 -6.50 -0.25 -7.89
CA LYS A 3 -5.43 -0.71 -8.77
C LYS A 3 -4.21 0.18 -8.57
N LEU A 4 -3.15 -0.37 -8.01
CA LEU A 4 -1.95 0.41 -7.73
C LEU A 4 -1.23 0.87 -9.00
N SER A 5 -1.45 0.20 -10.12
CA SER A 5 -0.88 0.62 -11.39
C SER A 5 -1.41 1.97 -11.88
N GLU A 6 -2.53 2.42 -11.36
CA GLU A 6 -3.13 3.72 -11.70
C GLU A 6 -2.73 4.82 -10.72
N CYS A 7 -1.99 4.47 -9.66
CA CYS A 7 -1.55 5.44 -8.67
C CYS A 7 -0.29 6.16 -9.12
N LYS A 8 -0.11 7.37 -8.62
CA LYS A 8 1.05 8.22 -8.87
C LYS A 8 1.77 8.50 -7.58
N PHE A 9 3.06 8.82 -7.66
CA PHE A 9 3.84 9.22 -6.50
C PHE A 9 3.11 10.29 -5.70
N GLY A 10 2.98 10.06 -4.41
CA GLY A 10 2.31 11.00 -3.52
C GLY A 10 0.83 10.74 -3.30
N ASP A 11 0.23 9.81 -4.04
CA ASP A 11 -1.18 9.45 -3.82
C ASP A 11 -1.34 8.86 -2.42
N LYS A 12 -2.38 9.31 -1.72
CA LYS A 12 -2.69 8.84 -0.37
C LYS A 12 -3.67 7.68 -0.45
N LEU A 13 -3.33 6.59 0.21
CA LEU A 13 -4.10 5.36 0.22
C LEU A 13 -4.43 4.97 1.65
N LYS A 14 -5.38 4.08 1.81
CA LYS A 14 -5.84 3.63 3.12
C LYS A 14 -5.56 2.16 3.32
N THR A 15 -4.96 1.83 4.46
CA THR A 15 -4.74 0.43 4.84
C THR A 15 -6.00 -0.16 5.48
N ARG A 16 -6.02 -1.50 5.62
CA ARG A 16 -7.14 -2.21 6.24
C ARG A 16 -7.36 -1.79 7.69
N ASP A 17 -6.28 -1.47 8.41
CA ASP A 17 -6.37 -1.01 9.81
C ASP A 17 -6.62 0.49 9.96
N GLY A 18 -6.84 1.21 8.86
CA GLY A 18 -7.18 2.62 8.90
C GLY A 18 -6.02 3.60 8.86
N ARG A 19 -4.81 3.13 8.59
CA ARG A 19 -3.63 4.00 8.47
C ARG A 19 -3.54 4.61 7.07
N MET A 20 -2.87 5.74 6.97
CA MET A 20 -2.57 6.33 5.67
C MET A 20 -1.29 5.71 5.11
N ALA A 21 -1.34 5.30 3.84
CA ALA A 21 -0.18 4.84 3.10
C ALA A 21 0.08 5.81 1.94
N LEU A 22 1.33 6.21 1.78
CA LEU A 22 1.72 7.09 0.69
C LEU A 22 2.30 6.24 -0.45
N PHE A 23 1.69 6.32 -1.63
CA PHE A 23 2.19 5.57 -2.78
C PHE A 23 3.52 6.17 -3.25
N LEU A 24 4.51 5.32 -3.43
CA LEU A 24 5.85 5.74 -3.87
C LEU A 24 6.05 5.43 -5.36
N GLN A 25 6.23 4.17 -5.70
CA GLN A 25 6.53 3.80 -7.08
C GLN A 25 6.40 2.30 -7.29
N ARG A 26 6.45 1.89 -8.56
CA ARG A 26 6.59 0.48 -8.89
C ARG A 26 7.96 -0.01 -8.43
N SER A 27 8.02 -1.18 -7.83
CA SER A 27 9.27 -1.76 -7.39
C SER A 27 10.16 -2.10 -8.58
N SER A 28 11.46 -1.78 -8.46
CA SER A 28 12.45 -2.18 -9.46
C SER A 28 13.08 -3.53 -9.11
N VAL A 29 12.83 -4.04 -7.92
CA VAL A 29 13.45 -5.28 -7.41
C VAL A 29 12.51 -6.46 -7.58
N VAL A 30 11.24 -6.29 -7.23
CA VAL A 30 10.23 -7.35 -7.33
C VAL A 30 9.28 -7.03 -8.47
N LYS A 31 9.21 -7.90 -9.46
CA LYS A 31 8.37 -7.72 -10.63
C LYS A 31 6.89 -7.67 -10.22
N TYR A 32 6.15 -6.74 -10.80
CA TYR A 32 4.71 -6.52 -10.55
C TYR A 32 4.38 -6.10 -9.12
N ALA A 33 5.36 -5.58 -8.37
CA ALA A 33 5.13 -5.07 -7.03
C ALA A 33 5.17 -3.55 -7.01
N PHE A 34 4.51 -2.97 -6.01
CA PHE A 34 4.42 -1.52 -5.82
C PHE A 34 4.81 -1.20 -4.38
N SER A 35 5.51 -0.10 -4.17
CA SER A 35 5.94 0.31 -2.84
C SER A 35 5.13 1.48 -2.31
N CYS A 36 4.84 1.43 -1.02
CA CYS A 36 4.18 2.50 -0.29
C CYS A 36 4.95 2.79 0.99
N ALA A 37 4.75 3.96 1.57
CA ALA A 37 5.34 4.33 2.84
C ALA A 37 4.24 4.48 3.89
N ILE A 38 4.41 3.85 5.05
CA ILE A 38 3.46 3.90 6.16
C ILE A 38 4.20 4.24 7.43
N GLU A 39 3.74 5.26 8.15
CA GLU A 39 4.29 5.57 9.46
C GLU A 39 3.87 4.52 10.48
N SER A 40 4.83 4.03 11.25
CA SER A 40 4.59 3.07 12.32
C SER A 40 5.40 3.50 13.54
N GLY A 41 4.80 4.30 14.41
CA GLY A 41 5.49 4.88 15.56
C GLY A 41 6.60 5.81 15.11
N ALA A 42 7.84 5.55 15.57
CA ALA A 42 9.01 6.35 15.24
C ALA A 42 9.70 5.91 13.95
N ALA A 43 9.16 4.88 13.26
CA ALA A 43 9.76 4.31 12.07
C ALA A 43 8.81 4.45 10.88
N ILE A 44 9.37 4.33 9.68
CA ILE A 44 8.59 4.28 8.44
C ILE A 44 8.75 2.89 7.85
N CYS A 45 7.63 2.20 7.64
CA CYS A 45 7.61 0.94 6.90
C CYS A 45 7.39 1.21 5.43
N MET A 46 8.08 0.45 4.58
CA MET A 46 7.90 0.53 3.12
C MET A 46 7.55 -0.85 2.57
N PRO A 47 6.32 -1.34 2.84
CA PRO A 47 5.93 -2.64 2.35
C PRO A 47 5.74 -2.66 0.83
N LEU A 48 5.87 -3.83 0.24
CA LEU A 48 5.58 -4.07 -1.17
C LEU A 48 4.19 -4.68 -1.32
N TYR A 49 3.50 -4.29 -2.39
CA TYR A 49 2.12 -4.70 -2.63
C TYR A 49 1.93 -5.23 -4.03
N TYR A 50 1.02 -6.18 -4.19
CA TYR A 50 0.50 -6.55 -5.49
C TYR A 50 -0.46 -5.47 -6.00
N ILE A 51 -0.83 -5.55 -7.28
CA ILE A 51 -1.64 -4.52 -7.95
C ILE A 51 -2.95 -4.19 -7.23
N HIS A 52 -3.55 -5.17 -6.54
CA HIS A 52 -4.82 -4.96 -5.83
C HIS A 52 -4.66 -4.56 -4.36
N GLY A 53 -3.44 -4.20 -3.94
CA GLY A 53 -3.20 -3.72 -2.58
C GLY A 53 -2.88 -4.81 -1.56
N ARG A 54 -2.78 -6.07 -1.97
CA ARG A 54 -2.36 -7.17 -1.08
C ARG A 54 -0.85 -7.14 -0.90
N ARG A 55 -0.39 -7.37 0.31
CA ARG A 55 1.06 -7.37 0.58
C ARG A 55 1.76 -8.54 -0.08
N CYS A 56 2.93 -8.25 -0.69
CA CYS A 56 3.79 -9.29 -1.23
C CYS A 56 4.38 -10.15 -0.11
N PHE A 57 4.77 -11.37 -0.45
CA PHE A 57 5.38 -12.36 0.46
C PHE A 57 4.43 -12.93 1.51
N TYR A 58 3.15 -12.63 1.41
CA TYR A 58 2.11 -13.26 2.22
C TYR A 58 1.26 -14.15 1.32
N SER A 59 0.68 -15.20 1.90
CA SER A 59 -0.25 -16.05 1.17
C SER A 59 -1.42 -15.21 0.65
N GLU A 60 -1.89 -15.51 -0.55
CA GLU A 60 -3.06 -14.80 -1.11
C GLU A 60 -4.32 -15.00 -0.27
N HIS A 61 -4.32 -15.99 0.62
CA HIS A 61 -5.43 -16.23 1.54
C HIS A 61 -5.24 -15.51 2.88
N GLU A 62 -4.08 -14.92 3.13
CA GLU A 62 -3.82 -14.17 4.36
C GLU A 62 -4.12 -12.70 4.16
N LEU A 63 -4.98 -12.17 5.02
CA LEU A 63 -5.26 -10.74 5.06
C LEU A 63 -4.36 -10.09 6.10
N THR A 64 -3.69 -9.02 5.74
CA THR A 64 -2.84 -8.28 6.68
C THR A 64 -3.47 -6.93 6.97
N GLU A 65 -3.16 -6.41 8.17
CA GLU A 65 -3.65 -5.11 8.59
C GLU A 65 -3.17 -3.97 7.69
N LEU A 66 -2.03 -4.16 7.04
CA LEU A 66 -1.42 -3.15 6.20
C LEU A 66 -1.80 -3.28 4.72
N ASP A 67 -2.67 -4.23 4.35
CA ASP A 67 -3.16 -4.31 2.98
C ASP A 67 -3.87 -3.00 2.60
N ILE A 68 -3.62 -2.54 1.37
CA ILE A 68 -4.28 -1.34 0.87
C ILE A 68 -5.70 -1.71 0.43
N VAL A 69 -6.69 -1.03 0.99
CA VAL A 69 -8.10 -1.33 0.71
C VAL A 69 -8.81 -0.26 -0.10
N GLY A 70 -8.20 0.89 -0.28
CA GLY A 70 -8.79 1.98 -1.06
C GLY A 70 -7.98 3.24 -1.00
N LYS A 71 -8.56 4.33 -1.50
CA LYS A 71 -7.95 5.64 -1.44
C LYS A 71 -8.22 6.29 -0.09
N TRP A 72 -7.28 7.10 0.37
CA TRP A 72 -7.47 7.88 1.58
C TRP A 72 -8.47 8.99 1.32
N GLU A 73 -9.49 9.07 2.16
CA GLU A 73 -10.45 10.15 2.11
C GLU A 73 -10.17 11.10 3.26
N GLU A 74 -9.85 12.34 2.92
CA GLU A 74 -9.65 13.37 3.94
C GLU A 74 -11.00 14.02 4.24
N GLU A 75 -11.38 14.05 5.51
CA GLU A 75 -12.54 14.78 5.96
C GLU A 75 -12.15 16.25 6.11
N GLU A 76 -12.92 17.11 5.49
CA GLU A 76 -12.74 18.55 5.65
C GLU A 76 -13.34 19.03 6.97
#